data_7c19c938274e7dba31707c03a7987017
#
_entry.id   7c19c938274e7dba31707c03a7987017
#
_cell.length_a   1.000
_cell.length_b   1.000
_cell.length_c   1.000
_cell.angle_alpha   90.00
_cell.angle_beta   90.00
_cell.angle_gamma   90.00
#
_symmetry.space_group_name_H-M   'P 1'
#
loop_
_entity.id
_entity.type
_entity.pdbx_description
1 polymer ?
#
loop_
_entity_poly.entity_id
_entity_poly.type
_entity_poly.pdbx_seq_one_letter_code
_entity_poly.pdbx_strand_id
1 'polypeptide(L)'
;MARVPLALAHDYLTQRGGAERVVAAWHEEWPDAPLYTTLFDPATTYPAFRRDTIHVSPLNRVSYFRHHHRAALPLLAPIVSHTHIRADVTLASSSGWAHGYAASDALVVYCHAPARWLYQTDRYFGRGDAPRGATLARRLLFDRLRRWDQRVARRADAFIANSTFTRDLIRDVYDRDALIVPPPVTLRGVRESAPPTNDVIVVARALPYKNLDLVLD
;
A
#
# COMPACT_ATOMS: atom_id res chain seq x y z
N MET A 1 7.45 1.55 -25.54
CA MET A 1 8.48 1.89 -24.53
C MET A 1 9.52 0.78 -24.54
N ALA A 2 10.81 1.12 -24.41
CA ALA A 2 11.86 0.12 -24.22
C ALA A 2 11.66 -0.61 -22.89
N ARG A 3 12.10 -1.87 -22.82
CA ARG A 3 12.09 -2.68 -21.61
C ARG A 3 13.18 -2.16 -20.65
N VAL A 4 12.86 -2.06 -19.37
CA VAL A 4 13.81 -1.63 -18.33
C VAL A 4 14.12 -2.79 -17.39
N PRO A 5 15.31 -2.85 -16.77
CA PRO A 5 15.67 -3.96 -15.88
C PRO A 5 14.80 -4.01 -14.61
N LEU A 6 14.46 -2.85 -14.05
CA LEU A 6 13.66 -2.74 -12.83
C LEU A 6 12.59 -1.66 -13.00
N ALA A 7 11.38 -1.95 -12.55
CA ALA A 7 10.34 -0.96 -12.32
C ALA A 7 9.80 -1.07 -10.88
N LEU A 8 9.44 0.05 -10.31
CA LEU A 8 8.79 0.15 -9.01
C LEU A 8 7.28 0.32 -9.20
N ALA A 9 6.50 -0.26 -8.31
CA ALA A 9 5.05 -0.05 -8.29
C ALA A 9 4.57 0.20 -6.86
N HIS A 10 3.58 1.08 -6.71
CA HIS A 10 2.98 1.37 -5.41
C HIS A 10 1.48 1.64 -5.54
N ASP A 11 0.74 1.46 -4.45
CA ASP A 11 -0.71 1.68 -4.42
C ASP A 11 -1.07 3.13 -4.77
N TYR A 12 -0.60 4.09 -3.98
CA TYR A 12 -0.81 5.54 -4.18
C TYR A 12 0.21 6.36 -3.39
N LEU A 13 0.55 7.53 -3.89
CA LEU A 13 1.51 8.48 -3.30
C LEU A 13 0.79 9.80 -2.94
N THR A 14 -0.18 9.73 -2.03
CA THR A 14 -1.00 10.88 -1.59
C THR A 14 -0.92 11.13 -0.09
N GLN A 15 0.09 10.58 0.57
CA GLN A 15 0.33 10.76 2.01
C GLN A 15 1.79 10.44 2.37
N ARG A 16 2.18 10.74 3.61
CA ARG A 16 3.48 10.35 4.19
C ARG A 16 3.26 9.23 5.21
N GLY A 17 3.16 8.01 4.73
CA GLY A 17 2.97 6.83 5.56
C GLY A 17 4.22 5.93 5.60
N GLY A 18 4.10 4.80 6.30
CA GLY A 18 5.18 3.81 6.40
C GLY A 18 5.45 3.09 5.08
N ALA A 19 4.41 2.81 4.30
CA ALA A 19 4.53 2.18 2.99
C ALA A 19 5.24 3.10 1.99
N GLU A 20 4.83 4.36 1.96
CA GLU A 20 5.44 5.39 1.10
C GLU A 20 6.90 5.65 1.49
N ARG A 21 7.27 5.49 2.78
CA ARG A 21 8.67 5.58 3.22
C ARG A 21 9.54 4.45 2.65
N VAL A 22 9.01 3.23 2.58
CA VAL A 22 9.71 2.10 1.96
C VAL A 22 9.96 2.39 0.48
N VAL A 23 8.93 2.88 -0.23
CA VAL A 23 9.07 3.24 -1.65
C VAL A 23 10.02 4.41 -1.86
N ALA A 24 10.06 5.39 -0.95
CA ALA A 24 11.02 6.48 -1.00
C ALA A 24 12.47 5.97 -0.89
N ALA A 25 12.73 5.03 0.03
CA ALA A 25 14.05 4.41 0.13
C ALA A 25 14.43 3.62 -1.13
N TRP A 26 13.48 2.93 -1.75
CA TRP A 26 13.73 2.26 -3.03
C TRP A 26 14.00 3.26 -4.17
N HIS A 27 13.26 4.35 -4.20
CA HIS A 27 13.44 5.38 -5.21
C HIS A 27 14.78 6.13 -5.08
N GLU A 28 15.29 6.23 -3.86
CA GLU A 28 16.64 6.74 -3.59
C GLU A 28 17.72 5.77 -4.05
N GLU A 29 17.52 4.45 -3.87
CA GLU A 29 18.45 3.40 -4.30
C GLU A 29 18.44 3.21 -5.82
N TRP A 30 17.26 3.30 -6.45
CA TRP A 30 17.07 3.14 -7.90
C TRP A 30 16.38 4.38 -8.50
N PRO A 31 17.08 5.53 -8.58
CA PRO A 31 16.46 6.80 -8.97
C PRO A 31 15.98 6.85 -10.42
N ASP A 32 16.54 5.99 -11.28
CA ASP A 32 16.17 5.90 -12.70
C ASP A 32 15.08 4.85 -12.97
N ALA A 33 14.71 4.03 -11.98
CA ALA A 33 13.64 3.06 -12.14
C ALA A 33 12.28 3.77 -12.24
N PRO A 34 11.48 3.49 -13.30
CA PRO A 34 10.15 4.08 -13.41
C PRO A 34 9.27 3.60 -12.27
N LEU A 35 8.56 4.54 -11.64
CA LEU A 35 7.66 4.28 -10.53
C LEU A 35 6.20 4.39 -10.99
N TYR A 36 5.46 3.31 -10.91
CA TYR A 36 4.04 3.24 -11.25
C TYR A 36 3.17 3.38 -10.01
N THR A 37 2.20 4.27 -10.06
CA THR A 37 1.23 4.47 -8.96
C THR A 37 -0.14 4.87 -9.49
N THR A 38 -1.19 4.62 -8.73
CA THR A 38 -2.54 4.99 -9.18
C THR A 38 -2.81 6.47 -9.00
N LEU A 39 -2.43 7.03 -7.86
CA LEU A 39 -2.65 8.43 -7.49
C LEU A 39 -1.35 9.04 -6.95
N PHE A 40 -1.06 10.27 -7.34
CA PHE A 40 0.11 11.01 -6.89
C PHE A 40 -0.25 12.46 -6.58
N ASP A 41 0.10 12.89 -5.38
CA ASP A 41 0.02 14.28 -4.97
C ASP A 41 1.35 14.72 -4.34
N PRO A 42 2.17 15.49 -5.06
CA PRO A 42 3.49 15.91 -4.59
C PRO A 42 3.44 16.80 -3.34
N ALA A 43 2.31 17.47 -3.06
CA ALA A 43 2.17 18.31 -1.88
C ALA A 43 2.01 17.51 -0.58
N THR A 44 1.43 16.31 -0.68
CA THR A 44 1.05 15.50 0.49
C THR A 44 1.95 14.28 0.71
N THR A 45 2.77 13.90 -0.29
CA THR A 45 3.72 12.78 -0.19
C THR A 45 5.14 13.23 0.19
N TYR A 46 6.10 12.29 0.21
CA TYR A 46 7.51 12.61 0.48
C TYR A 46 8.14 13.41 -0.65
N PRO A 47 8.95 14.46 -0.33
CA PRO A 47 9.63 15.28 -1.34
C PRO A 47 10.65 14.53 -2.22
N ALA A 48 11.11 13.36 -1.74
CA ALA A 48 12.08 12.53 -2.46
C ALA A 48 11.57 12.03 -3.82
N PHE A 49 10.24 11.98 -4.03
CA PHE A 49 9.69 11.47 -5.28
C PHE A 49 9.87 12.45 -6.44
N ARG A 50 10.51 11.97 -7.50
CA ARG A 50 10.75 12.74 -8.74
C ARG A 50 9.57 12.55 -9.68
N ARG A 51 9.10 13.66 -10.28
CA ARG A 51 7.93 13.64 -11.16
C ARG A 51 8.19 12.97 -12.51
N ASP A 52 9.41 13.08 -13.01
CA ASP A 52 9.83 12.59 -14.33
C ASP A 52 9.87 11.05 -14.42
N THR A 53 10.00 10.36 -13.29
CA THR A 53 10.02 8.90 -13.21
C THR A 53 8.69 8.28 -12.76
N ILE A 54 7.66 9.10 -12.46
CA ILE A 54 6.39 8.63 -11.92
C ILE A 54 5.31 8.53 -12.98
N HIS A 55 4.82 7.32 -13.20
CA HIS A 55 3.68 7.00 -14.05
C HIS A 55 2.40 6.89 -13.23
N VAL A 56 1.42 7.74 -13.53
CA VAL A 56 0.15 7.80 -12.79
C VAL A 56 -1.02 7.32 -13.63
N SER A 57 -2.06 6.80 -12.96
CA SER A 57 -3.30 6.43 -13.65
C SER A 57 -4.10 7.65 -14.11
N PRO A 58 -5.02 7.48 -15.09
CA PRO A 58 -5.94 8.55 -15.51
C PRO A 58 -6.79 9.15 -14.38
N LEU A 59 -7.08 8.37 -13.31
CA LEU A 59 -7.80 8.86 -12.13
C LEU A 59 -7.07 10.00 -11.41
N ASN A 60 -5.76 10.10 -11.59
CA ASN A 60 -4.98 11.17 -10.96
C ASN A 60 -5.36 12.57 -11.47
N ARG A 61 -6.02 12.67 -12.63
CA ARG A 61 -6.53 13.93 -13.18
C ARG A 61 -7.70 14.49 -12.35
N VAL A 62 -8.41 13.62 -11.62
CA VAL A 62 -9.54 14.01 -10.79
C VAL A 62 -9.05 14.33 -9.38
N SER A 63 -9.00 15.60 -9.01
CA SER A 63 -8.48 16.07 -7.71
C SER A 63 -9.18 15.43 -6.53
N TYR A 64 -10.48 15.18 -6.64
CA TYR A 64 -11.27 14.51 -5.61
C TYR A 64 -10.64 13.17 -5.17
N PHE A 65 -10.20 12.32 -6.12
CA PHE A 65 -9.60 11.02 -5.79
C PHE A 65 -8.22 11.15 -5.15
N ARG A 66 -7.45 12.20 -5.47
CA ARG A 66 -6.16 12.45 -4.80
C ARG A 66 -6.33 12.74 -3.31
N HIS A 67 -7.38 13.47 -2.95
CA HIS A 67 -7.68 13.80 -1.55
C HIS A 67 -8.51 12.73 -0.83
N HIS A 68 -9.28 11.94 -1.58
CA HIS A 68 -10.19 10.91 -1.07
C HIS A 68 -9.92 9.55 -1.71
N HIS A 69 -8.67 9.06 -1.63
CA HIS A 69 -8.25 7.81 -2.28
C HIS A 69 -9.15 6.61 -1.92
N ARG A 70 -9.78 6.62 -0.73
CA ARG A 70 -10.72 5.56 -0.31
C ARG A 70 -11.97 5.49 -1.20
N ALA A 71 -12.42 6.61 -1.76
CA ALA A 71 -13.54 6.63 -2.69
C ALA A 71 -13.19 5.99 -4.05
N ALA A 72 -11.91 5.95 -4.40
CA ALA A 72 -11.42 5.33 -5.63
C ALA A 72 -11.25 3.80 -5.52
N LEU A 73 -11.27 3.20 -4.31
CA LEU A 73 -10.96 1.79 -4.06
C LEU A 73 -11.61 0.81 -5.06
N PRO A 74 -12.92 0.89 -5.38
CA PRO A 74 -13.54 -0.04 -6.33
C PRO A 74 -13.01 0.08 -7.76
N LEU A 75 -12.48 1.26 -8.12
CA LEU A 75 -11.98 1.57 -9.48
C LEU A 75 -10.51 1.18 -9.65
N LEU A 76 -9.75 1.10 -8.55
CA LEU A 76 -8.30 0.90 -8.58
C LEU A 76 -7.92 -0.51 -9.05
N ALA A 77 -8.67 -1.52 -8.65
CA ALA A 77 -8.45 -2.90 -9.08
C ALA A 77 -8.48 -3.07 -10.63
N PRO A 78 -9.51 -2.63 -11.36
CA PRO A 78 -9.47 -2.69 -12.82
C PRO A 78 -8.36 -1.83 -13.43
N ILE A 79 -8.06 -0.66 -12.86
CA ILE A 79 -7.02 0.23 -13.39
C ILE A 79 -5.65 -0.43 -13.34
N VAL A 80 -5.23 -0.98 -12.20
CA VAL A 80 -3.93 -1.64 -12.09
C VAL A 80 -3.85 -2.87 -12.99
N SER A 81 -4.94 -3.63 -13.13
CA SER A 81 -4.99 -4.80 -14.01
C SER A 81 -4.79 -4.50 -15.49
N HIS A 82 -5.12 -3.28 -15.92
CA HIS A 82 -4.95 -2.83 -17.30
C HIS A 82 -3.70 -1.93 -17.50
N THR A 83 -2.95 -1.68 -16.43
CA THR A 83 -1.70 -0.93 -16.50
C THR A 83 -0.55 -1.91 -16.67
N HIS A 84 0.03 -1.95 -17.87
CA HIS A 84 1.15 -2.85 -18.20
C HIS A 84 2.49 -2.22 -17.82
N ILE A 85 3.28 -2.94 -17.04
CA ILE A 85 4.65 -2.58 -16.66
C ILE A 85 5.61 -3.48 -17.45
N ARG A 86 6.45 -2.88 -18.28
CA ARG A 86 7.45 -3.59 -19.10
C ARG A 86 8.82 -3.49 -18.43
N ALA A 87 9.12 -4.44 -17.57
CA ALA A 87 10.39 -4.56 -16.86
C ALA A 87 10.78 -6.03 -16.73
N ASP A 88 12.08 -6.30 -16.53
CA ASP A 88 12.55 -7.65 -16.19
C ASP A 88 12.06 -8.04 -14.80
N VAL A 89 12.09 -7.07 -13.87
CA VAL A 89 11.56 -7.21 -12.52
C VAL A 89 10.64 -6.02 -12.19
N THR A 90 9.46 -6.30 -11.68
CA THR A 90 8.58 -5.30 -11.06
C THR A 90 8.58 -5.53 -9.56
N LEU A 91 9.05 -4.55 -8.79
CA LEU A 91 9.00 -4.55 -7.32
C LEU A 91 7.80 -3.73 -6.87
N ALA A 92 6.76 -4.41 -6.39
CA ALA A 92 5.49 -3.80 -6.01
C ALA A 92 5.35 -3.66 -4.49
N SER A 93 5.23 -2.43 -4.00
CA SER A 93 4.90 -2.11 -2.62
C SER A 93 3.38 -2.06 -2.46
N SER A 94 2.81 -3.06 -1.79
CA SER A 94 1.35 -3.24 -1.74
C SER A 94 0.80 -3.29 -0.32
N SER A 95 -0.24 -2.52 -0.09
CA SER A 95 -1.15 -2.60 1.05
C SER A 95 -2.62 -2.67 0.61
N GLY A 96 -2.84 -2.80 -0.71
CA GLY A 96 -4.17 -2.81 -1.29
C GLY A 96 -4.27 -3.48 -2.64
N TRP A 97 -3.56 -2.96 -3.68
CA TRP A 97 -3.78 -3.41 -5.06
C TRP A 97 -2.53 -3.35 -5.97
N ALA A 98 -1.40 -2.82 -5.52
CA ALA A 98 -0.21 -2.69 -6.38
C ALA A 98 0.32 -4.03 -6.91
N HIS A 99 0.09 -5.14 -6.21
CA HIS A 99 0.39 -6.48 -6.70
C HIS A 99 -0.49 -6.92 -7.89
N GLY A 100 -1.51 -6.12 -8.24
CA GLY A 100 -2.38 -6.35 -9.38
C GLY A 100 -1.91 -5.72 -10.69
N TYR A 101 -0.82 -4.96 -10.70
CA TYR A 101 -0.24 -4.46 -11.94
C TYR A 101 0.11 -5.59 -12.90
N ALA A 102 -0.11 -5.35 -14.19
CA ALA A 102 0.22 -6.33 -15.22
C ALA A 102 1.73 -6.28 -15.54
N ALA A 103 2.54 -6.90 -14.69
CA ALA A 103 3.97 -7.04 -14.92
C ALA A 103 4.26 -7.98 -16.10
N SER A 104 5.27 -7.66 -16.92
CA SER A 104 5.60 -8.47 -18.11
C SER A 104 6.37 -9.73 -17.77
N ASP A 105 7.24 -9.67 -16.76
CA ASP A 105 8.05 -10.81 -16.31
C ASP A 105 7.93 -10.99 -14.79
N ALA A 106 9.03 -10.98 -14.05
CA ALA A 106 9.01 -11.23 -12.61
C ALA A 106 8.28 -10.13 -11.83
N LEU A 107 7.35 -10.54 -10.96
CA LEU A 107 6.65 -9.70 -10.02
C LEU A 107 7.01 -10.07 -8.58
N VAL A 108 7.75 -9.21 -7.91
CA VAL A 108 8.08 -9.33 -6.49
C VAL A 108 7.21 -8.37 -5.69
N VAL A 109 6.48 -8.88 -4.70
CA VAL A 109 5.54 -8.09 -3.91
C VAL A 109 6.05 -7.88 -2.49
N TYR A 110 6.39 -6.65 -2.14
CA TYR A 110 6.58 -6.25 -0.76
C TYR A 110 5.22 -5.90 -0.15
N CYS A 111 4.69 -6.80 0.64
CA CYS A 111 3.36 -6.68 1.22
C CYS A 111 3.44 -6.04 2.61
N HIS A 112 2.83 -4.87 2.77
CA HIS A 112 2.72 -4.21 4.07
C HIS A 112 1.62 -4.83 4.94
N ALA A 113 0.55 -5.24 4.31
CA ALA A 113 -0.53 -6.08 4.81
C ALA A 113 -1.45 -6.44 3.64
N PRO A 114 -2.09 -7.60 3.60
CA PRO A 114 -3.23 -7.84 2.72
C PRO A 114 -4.28 -6.75 2.91
N ALA A 115 -5.01 -6.41 1.84
CA ALA A 115 -5.93 -5.28 1.79
C ALA A 115 -6.88 -5.24 3.00
N ARG A 116 -6.55 -4.42 4.02
CA ARG A 116 -7.32 -4.36 5.28
C ARG A 116 -8.77 -3.99 5.06
N TRP A 117 -9.05 -3.13 4.08
CA TRP A 117 -10.39 -2.73 3.72
C TRP A 117 -11.23 -3.88 3.12
N LEU A 118 -10.58 -4.96 2.62
CA LEU A 118 -11.24 -6.20 2.16
C LEU A 118 -11.33 -7.27 3.25
N TYR A 119 -10.25 -7.48 4.02
CA TYR A 119 -10.12 -8.62 4.92
C TYR A 119 -10.35 -8.27 6.39
N GLN A 120 -10.26 -6.99 6.75
CA GLN A 120 -10.46 -6.49 8.12
C GLN A 120 -11.44 -5.30 8.12
N THR A 121 -12.56 -5.45 7.41
CA THR A 121 -13.53 -4.39 7.11
C THR A 121 -14.02 -3.67 8.36
N ASP A 122 -14.40 -4.42 9.40
CA ASP A 122 -14.95 -3.85 10.64
C ASP A 122 -13.93 -3.04 11.44
N ARG A 123 -12.65 -3.47 11.38
CA ARG A 123 -11.55 -2.72 12.00
C ARG A 123 -11.17 -1.49 11.18
N TYR A 124 -11.28 -1.57 9.86
CA TYR A 124 -10.84 -0.50 8.96
C TYR A 124 -11.86 0.66 8.87
N PHE A 125 -13.15 0.34 8.79
CA PHE A 125 -14.24 1.32 8.68
C PHE A 125 -14.93 1.65 10.00
N GLY A 126 -14.65 0.92 11.09
CA GLY A 126 -15.38 1.03 12.35
C GLY A 126 -16.71 0.25 12.36
N ARG A 127 -17.19 -0.05 13.58
CA ARG A 127 -18.47 -0.76 13.79
C ARG A 127 -19.64 0.23 13.75
N GLY A 128 -20.05 0.77 12.65
CA GLY A 128 -21.20 1.68 12.69
C GLY A 128 -21.60 2.35 11.38
N ASP A 129 -20.70 2.45 10.43
CA ASP A 129 -20.88 3.32 9.27
C ASP A 129 -21.48 2.64 8.02
N ALA A 130 -22.04 1.44 8.13
CA ALA A 130 -22.67 0.76 7.00
C ALA A 130 -24.16 1.08 6.91
N PRO A 131 -24.63 1.83 5.89
CA PRO A 131 -26.04 2.01 5.63
C PRO A 131 -26.73 0.65 5.46
N ARG A 132 -27.81 0.41 6.22
CA ARG A 132 -28.52 -0.89 6.25
C ARG A 132 -29.07 -1.37 4.89
N GLY A 133 -29.25 -0.49 3.91
CA GLY A 133 -29.79 -0.82 2.58
C GLY A 133 -28.74 -1.19 1.50
N ALA A 134 -27.44 -0.97 1.76
CA ALA A 134 -26.39 -1.23 0.77
C ALA A 134 -25.73 -2.63 0.92
N THR A 135 -26.30 -3.52 1.73
CA THR A 135 -25.62 -4.72 2.23
C THR A 135 -25.33 -5.77 1.18
N LEU A 136 -26.27 -6.07 0.28
CA LEU A 136 -26.08 -7.15 -0.70
C LEU A 136 -25.14 -6.72 -1.85
N ALA A 137 -25.39 -5.55 -2.45
CA ALA A 137 -24.54 -5.02 -3.53
C ALA A 137 -23.10 -4.81 -3.04
N ARG A 138 -22.92 -4.30 -1.80
CA ARG A 138 -21.61 -4.16 -1.17
C ARG A 138 -20.96 -5.53 -0.95
N ARG A 139 -21.66 -6.53 -0.45
CA ARG A 139 -21.15 -7.90 -0.27
C ARG A 139 -20.66 -8.46 -1.61
N LEU A 140 -21.50 -8.43 -2.65
CA LEU A 140 -21.14 -8.93 -3.98
C LEU A 140 -19.91 -8.21 -4.57
N LEU A 141 -19.82 -6.90 -4.39
CA LEU A 141 -18.66 -6.12 -4.81
C LEU A 141 -17.38 -6.55 -4.05
N PHE A 142 -17.46 -6.66 -2.73
CA PHE A 142 -16.31 -7.07 -1.91
C PHE A 142 -15.88 -8.50 -2.20
N ASP A 143 -16.81 -9.42 -2.41
CA ASP A 143 -16.49 -10.80 -2.79
C ASP A 143 -15.86 -10.88 -4.18
N ARG A 144 -16.29 -10.03 -5.11
CA ARG A 144 -15.64 -9.90 -6.42
C ARG A 144 -14.22 -9.33 -6.29
N LEU A 145 -14.03 -8.33 -5.46
CA LEU A 145 -12.73 -7.72 -5.20
C LEU A 145 -11.78 -8.70 -4.47
N ARG A 146 -12.27 -9.47 -3.49
CA ARG A 146 -11.47 -10.53 -2.84
C ARG A 146 -11.02 -11.59 -3.84
N ARG A 147 -11.92 -12.06 -4.70
CA ARG A 147 -11.57 -13.03 -5.75
C ARG A 147 -10.57 -12.48 -6.76
N TRP A 148 -10.68 -11.19 -7.08
CA TRP A 148 -9.69 -10.51 -7.91
C TRP A 148 -8.35 -10.43 -7.20
N ASP A 149 -8.31 -9.94 -5.98
CA ASP A 149 -7.12 -9.74 -5.14
C ASP A 149 -6.33 -11.06 -4.96
N GLN A 150 -7.02 -12.14 -4.56
CA GLN A 150 -6.40 -13.46 -4.46
C GLN A 150 -5.90 -14.02 -5.80
N ARG A 151 -6.62 -13.74 -6.91
CA ARG A 151 -6.20 -14.17 -8.24
C ARG A 151 -4.92 -13.48 -8.69
N VAL A 152 -4.82 -12.17 -8.48
CA VAL A 152 -3.62 -11.42 -8.88
C VAL A 152 -2.44 -11.72 -7.96
N ALA A 153 -2.69 -11.97 -6.67
CA ALA A 153 -1.65 -12.41 -5.74
C ALA A 153 -0.97 -13.72 -6.16
N ARG A 154 -1.71 -14.64 -6.79
CA ARG A 154 -1.13 -15.91 -7.32
C ARG A 154 -0.15 -15.69 -8.46
N ARG A 155 -0.18 -14.53 -9.13
CA ARG A 155 0.71 -14.19 -10.24
C ARG A 155 2.06 -13.67 -9.76
N ALA A 156 2.19 -13.30 -8.50
CA ALA A 156 3.46 -12.85 -7.94
C ALA A 156 4.44 -14.04 -7.87
N ASP A 157 5.68 -13.82 -8.33
CA ASP A 157 6.75 -14.81 -8.25
C ASP A 157 7.24 -14.97 -6.80
N ALA A 158 7.31 -13.85 -6.05
CA ALA A 158 7.72 -13.86 -4.66
C ALA A 158 6.95 -12.83 -3.84
N PHE A 159 6.78 -13.16 -2.54
CA PHE A 159 6.30 -12.23 -1.53
C PHE A 159 7.39 -11.91 -0.52
N ILE A 160 7.45 -10.65 -0.12
CA ILE A 160 8.25 -10.14 0.98
C ILE A 160 7.29 -9.54 2.00
N ALA A 161 7.41 -9.94 3.25
CA ALA A 161 6.63 -9.42 4.36
C ALA A 161 7.48 -8.46 5.22
N ASN A 162 6.89 -7.39 5.72
CA ASN A 162 7.56 -6.44 6.60
C ASN A 162 7.75 -6.98 8.04
N SER A 163 7.11 -8.09 8.41
CA SER A 163 7.13 -8.70 9.74
C SER A 163 6.62 -10.14 9.71
N THR A 164 6.87 -10.90 10.78
CA THR A 164 6.27 -12.24 10.98
C THR A 164 4.75 -12.19 10.94
N PHE A 165 4.15 -11.20 11.59
CA PHE A 165 2.71 -11.01 11.58
C PHE A 165 2.15 -10.84 10.15
N THR A 166 2.80 -10.04 9.32
CA THR A 166 2.38 -9.86 7.93
C THR A 166 2.62 -11.11 7.08
N ARG A 167 3.72 -11.85 7.31
CA ARG A 167 3.95 -13.15 6.67
C ARG A 167 2.81 -14.12 6.95
N ASP A 168 2.37 -14.22 8.20
CA ASP A 168 1.30 -15.12 8.60
C ASP A 168 -0.03 -14.70 7.95
N LEU A 169 -0.33 -13.39 7.87
CA LEU A 169 -1.48 -12.88 7.12
C LEU A 169 -1.40 -13.18 5.61
N ILE A 170 -0.22 -13.12 4.99
CA ILE A 170 -0.02 -13.49 3.57
C ILE A 170 -0.37 -14.96 3.37
N ARG A 171 0.08 -15.83 4.29
CA ARG A 171 -0.24 -17.25 4.25
C ARG A 171 -1.74 -17.50 4.40
N ASP A 172 -2.38 -16.87 5.37
CA ASP A 172 -3.82 -17.04 5.63
C ASP A 172 -4.70 -16.54 4.48
N VAL A 173 -4.32 -15.42 3.84
CA VAL A 173 -5.15 -14.75 2.82
C VAL A 173 -4.85 -15.24 1.41
N TYR A 174 -3.57 -15.44 1.08
CA TYR A 174 -3.12 -15.71 -0.29
C TYR A 174 -2.60 -17.13 -0.49
N ASP A 175 -2.46 -17.92 0.60
CA ASP A 175 -1.83 -19.25 0.58
C ASP A 175 -0.43 -19.19 -0.07
N ARG A 176 0.39 -18.21 0.36
CA ARG A 176 1.73 -17.97 -0.15
C ARG A 176 2.72 -17.81 1.01
N ASP A 177 3.92 -18.34 0.83
CA ASP A 177 5.05 -18.01 1.71
C ASP A 177 5.65 -16.65 1.37
N ALA A 178 6.29 -16.03 2.36
CA ALA A 178 6.96 -14.75 2.20
C ALA A 178 8.28 -14.69 2.98
N LEU A 179 9.29 -14.07 2.37
CA LEU A 179 10.51 -13.67 3.06
C LEU A 179 10.21 -12.50 4.00
N ILE A 180 10.87 -12.47 5.16
CA ILE A 180 10.72 -11.35 6.09
C ILE A 180 11.87 -10.37 5.87
N VAL A 181 11.52 -9.16 5.43
CA VAL A 181 12.45 -8.02 5.31
C VAL A 181 11.81 -6.83 6.02
N PRO A 182 12.27 -6.44 7.20
CA PRO A 182 11.75 -5.27 7.91
C PRO A 182 11.88 -3.99 7.08
N PRO A 183 10.97 -3.01 7.26
CA PRO A 183 11.06 -1.73 6.55
C PRO A 183 12.31 -0.95 6.98
N PRO A 184 12.89 -0.13 6.09
CA PRO A 184 14.04 0.71 6.44
C PRO A 184 13.66 1.73 7.51
N VAL A 185 14.57 1.91 8.47
CA VAL A 185 14.46 2.91 9.54
C VAL A 185 15.59 3.90 9.42
N THR A 186 15.27 5.17 9.23
CA THR A 186 16.26 6.24 9.29
C THR A 186 16.40 6.70 10.74
N LEU A 187 17.51 6.34 11.37
CA LEU A 187 17.85 6.87 12.68
C LEU A 187 18.42 8.28 12.49
N ARG A 188 17.68 9.29 12.89
CA ARG A 188 18.27 10.63 13.07
C ARG A 188 19.12 10.58 14.35
N GLY A 189 20.30 11.21 14.30
CA GLY A 189 21.29 11.16 15.38
C GLY A 189 20.66 11.28 16.77
N VAL A 190 21.23 10.56 17.71
CA VAL A 190 20.78 10.54 19.11
C VAL A 190 20.81 11.96 19.65
N ARG A 191 19.68 12.55 19.92
CA ARG A 191 19.61 13.75 20.76
C ARG A 191 19.98 13.32 22.18
N GLU A 192 20.70 14.18 22.90
CA GLU A 192 20.87 14.00 24.33
C GLU A 192 19.51 13.70 24.96
N SER A 193 19.42 12.62 25.71
CA SER A 193 18.17 12.24 26.35
C SER A 193 17.79 13.30 27.37
N ALA A 194 16.60 13.86 27.23
CA ALA A 194 16.00 14.62 28.31
C ALA A 194 15.82 13.71 29.53
N PRO A 195 15.83 14.25 30.76
CA PRO A 195 15.53 13.44 31.96
C PRO A 195 14.19 12.74 31.77
N PRO A 196 14.05 11.49 32.27
CA PRO A 196 12.82 10.74 32.15
C PRO A 196 11.66 11.49 32.85
N THR A 197 10.52 11.56 32.17
CA THR A 197 9.26 12.07 32.70
C THR A 197 8.30 10.93 32.96
N ASN A 198 7.20 11.17 33.67
CA ASN A 198 6.13 10.20 33.86
C ASN A 198 5.10 10.23 32.70
N ASP A 199 5.44 10.86 31.58
CA ASP A 199 4.53 11.01 30.44
C ASP A 199 4.49 9.74 29.59
N VAL A 200 3.30 9.36 29.16
CA VAL A 200 3.08 8.33 28.14
C VAL A 200 2.88 9.01 26.78
N ILE A 201 3.76 8.73 25.86
CA ILE A 201 3.68 9.32 24.50
C ILE A 201 3.10 8.29 23.53
N VAL A 202 2.00 8.65 22.86
CA VAL A 202 1.39 7.84 21.79
C VAL A 202 1.54 8.57 20.47
N VAL A 203 2.26 7.95 19.53
CA VAL A 203 2.44 8.47 18.17
C VAL A 203 1.62 7.64 17.19
N ALA A 204 0.41 8.10 16.89
CA ALA A 204 -0.48 7.40 15.95
C ALA A 204 -1.40 8.39 15.22
N ARG A 205 -1.92 7.96 14.05
CA ARG A 205 -3.05 8.65 13.42
C ARG A 205 -4.33 8.25 14.18
N ALA A 206 -5.25 9.18 14.38
CA ALA A 206 -6.57 8.90 14.97
C ALA A 206 -7.44 8.10 13.98
N LEU A 207 -7.21 6.80 13.92
CA LEU A 207 -7.94 5.86 13.08
C LEU A 207 -8.51 4.73 13.95
N PRO A 208 -9.72 4.23 13.70
CA PRO A 208 -10.39 3.24 14.55
C PRO A 208 -9.54 2.01 14.90
N TYR A 209 -8.78 1.50 13.92
CA TYR A 209 -7.93 0.32 14.14
C TYR A 209 -6.68 0.58 14.98
N LYS A 210 -6.40 1.83 15.35
CA LYS A 210 -5.27 2.19 16.24
C LYS A 210 -5.62 2.11 17.71
N ASN A 211 -6.91 1.93 18.03
CA ASN A 211 -7.43 1.74 19.39
C ASN A 211 -6.85 2.76 20.40
N LEU A 212 -6.80 4.03 20.02
CA LEU A 212 -6.27 5.09 20.90
C LEU A 212 -7.05 5.20 22.21
N ASP A 213 -8.34 4.86 22.16
CA ASP A 213 -9.23 4.87 23.32
C ASP A 213 -8.71 3.97 24.45
N LEU A 214 -8.11 2.80 24.08
CA LEU A 214 -7.51 1.88 25.08
C LEU A 214 -6.26 2.42 25.80
N VAL A 215 -5.72 3.54 25.34
CA VAL A 215 -4.55 4.17 25.98
C VAL A 215 -4.99 5.30 26.89
N LEU A 216 -6.22 5.81 26.71
CA LEU A 216 -6.79 6.92 27.49
C LEU A 216 -7.60 6.43 28.70
N ASP A 217 -8.03 5.16 28.69
CA ASP A 217 -8.69 4.46 29.81
C ASP A 217 -7.64 3.85 30.75
#